data_50989b7f8b05d803e9d59999fabd70b5
#
_entry.id   50989b7f8b05d803e9d59999fabd70b5
#
_cell.length_a   1.000
_cell.length_b   1.000
_cell.length_c   1.000
_cell.angle_alpha   90.00
_cell.angle_beta   90.00
_cell.angle_gamma   90.00
#
_symmetry.space_group_name_H-M   'P 1'
#
loop_
_entity.id
_entity.type
_entity.pdbx_description
1 polymer ?
#
loop_
_entity_poly.entity_id
_entity_poly.type
_entity_poly.pdbx_seq_one_letter_code
_entity_poly.pdbx_strand_id
1 'polypeptide(L)'
;VKRVVIVEDEKLVLLGIESLFESRADYRVVGSFSRASAALDSVEAVKPDFIITDIKMPGMDGLEFIRRLQEQNTHAKIVVLSCLEDFSIVSKAFKLGAVDYILKHQLDESELFATLDKISIETGASEADNTNDPYRGLRRFSEQLEDKLACTIESPIVFLMVFKKRYTQDDLPLETGVDTMWALRFVRSLIEDQNLGEVYLEDSQNLVLVLNGSQEKQEQRNKLFHRLTRQLNQFINSPVVILRNGDDGTVSLNSQWERLLESKDSAFYTQTTKVVMVKPRKDFFQETRLPEPTLLLRKEEVVDWRSGMEDYFNLVKQTGMDPSRLCMELIVHWHHVQELLGSLQMTRDTEVQGASLFEHLKKFDDFSHLKRWYMTELPQIAAPLHGMVGHSRKIMKIKLHVLEHYDQHITLGELAKLMHMNSTYLCELFKRETGIGFVDYLNTVRIDKAKHLLLESDATVESVASQVGYASASHFSRLFKKLNSLTVTEFRANRLRGPNIGEENQKSNILESSSDM
;
A
#
# COMPACT_ATOMS: atom_id res chain seq x y z
N VAL A 1 3.67 27.43 -12.17
CA VAL A 1 2.35 26.88 -11.88
C VAL A 1 2.28 25.51 -12.53
N LYS A 2 2.06 24.46 -11.76
CA LYS A 2 1.95 23.07 -12.24
C LYS A 2 0.60 22.84 -12.91
N ARG A 3 0.60 22.22 -14.07
CA ARG A 3 -0.58 21.99 -14.90
C ARG A 3 -1.15 20.60 -14.59
N VAL A 4 -2.39 20.52 -14.19
CA VAL A 4 -3.07 19.28 -13.79
C VAL A 4 -4.22 18.95 -14.74
N VAL A 5 -4.29 17.70 -15.17
CA VAL A 5 -5.45 17.12 -15.86
C VAL A 5 -6.12 16.13 -14.91
N ILE A 6 -7.45 16.17 -14.86
CA ILE A 6 -8.27 15.26 -14.03
C ILE A 6 -9.15 14.41 -14.94
N VAL A 7 -9.21 13.11 -14.70
CA VAL A 7 -10.02 12.16 -15.47
C VAL A 7 -10.83 11.31 -14.49
N GLU A 8 -12.13 11.55 -14.44
CA GLU A 8 -13.04 10.94 -13.48
C GLU A 8 -14.44 10.91 -14.08
N ASP A 9 -15.06 9.74 -14.22
CA ASP A 9 -16.37 9.59 -14.86
C ASP A 9 -17.53 10.04 -13.97
N GLU A 10 -17.34 10.01 -12.64
CA GLU A 10 -18.32 10.53 -11.69
C GLU A 10 -18.24 12.06 -11.61
N LYS A 11 -19.21 12.75 -12.23
CA LYS A 11 -19.21 14.22 -12.33
C LYS A 11 -19.10 14.95 -10.98
N LEU A 12 -19.66 14.39 -9.91
CA LEU A 12 -19.61 15.02 -8.59
C LEU A 12 -18.23 14.87 -7.95
N VAL A 13 -17.57 13.71 -8.13
CA VAL A 13 -16.19 13.48 -7.69
C VAL A 13 -15.26 14.40 -8.47
N LEU A 14 -15.43 14.49 -9.78
CA LEU A 14 -14.66 15.39 -10.64
C LEU A 14 -14.73 16.85 -10.16
N LEU A 15 -15.93 17.38 -9.91
CA LEU A 15 -16.13 18.73 -9.39
C LEU A 15 -15.55 18.89 -7.96
N GLY A 16 -15.66 17.86 -7.13
CA GLY A 16 -15.05 17.84 -5.81
C GLY A 16 -13.53 17.99 -5.87
N ILE A 17 -12.88 17.23 -6.76
CA ILE A 17 -11.42 17.32 -6.96
C ILE A 17 -11.05 18.70 -7.51
N GLU A 18 -11.77 19.22 -8.51
CA GLU A 18 -11.52 20.57 -9.04
C GLU A 18 -11.56 21.64 -7.97
N SER A 19 -12.54 21.57 -7.05
CA SER A 19 -12.69 22.56 -5.98
C SER A 19 -11.51 22.57 -5.00
N LEU A 20 -10.82 21.42 -4.80
CA LEU A 20 -9.62 21.37 -3.97
C LEU A 20 -8.49 22.23 -4.53
N PHE A 21 -8.41 22.36 -5.85
CA PHE A 21 -7.38 23.17 -6.51
C PHE A 21 -7.60 24.69 -6.43
N GLU A 22 -8.79 25.15 -6.06
CA GLU A 22 -9.09 26.59 -5.91
C GLU A 22 -8.27 27.23 -4.78
N SER A 23 -7.87 26.45 -3.77
CA SER A 23 -7.11 26.93 -2.60
C SER A 23 -5.61 27.13 -2.87
N ARG A 24 -5.06 26.57 -3.97
CA ARG A 24 -3.62 26.50 -4.24
C ARG A 24 -3.25 27.15 -5.59
N ALA A 25 -2.60 28.32 -5.52
CA ALA A 25 -2.18 29.07 -6.71
C ALA A 25 -0.99 28.46 -7.49
N ASP A 26 -0.26 27.52 -6.88
CA ASP A 26 0.88 26.82 -7.46
C ASP A 26 0.47 25.66 -8.39
N TYR A 27 -0.79 25.22 -8.31
CA TYR A 27 -1.37 24.23 -9.21
C TYR A 27 -2.52 24.83 -10.02
N ARG A 28 -2.68 24.38 -11.26
CA ARG A 28 -3.76 24.83 -12.13
C ARG A 28 -4.36 23.65 -12.89
N VAL A 29 -5.65 23.41 -12.71
CA VAL A 29 -6.40 22.46 -13.53
C VAL A 29 -6.52 23.04 -14.95
N VAL A 30 -5.96 22.34 -15.94
CA VAL A 30 -5.93 22.74 -17.34
C VAL A 30 -6.84 21.88 -18.22
N GLY A 31 -7.45 20.85 -17.65
CA GLY A 31 -8.45 20.01 -18.30
C GLY A 31 -9.08 19.04 -17.32
N SER A 32 -10.40 18.86 -17.45
CA SER A 32 -11.17 17.90 -16.66
C SER A 32 -12.05 17.11 -17.60
N PHE A 33 -11.96 15.80 -17.52
CA PHE A 33 -12.57 14.90 -18.48
C PHE A 33 -13.35 13.80 -17.76
N SER A 34 -14.58 13.55 -18.21
CA SER A 34 -15.40 12.43 -17.74
C SER A 34 -15.16 11.12 -18.51
N ARG A 35 -14.23 11.12 -19.46
CA ARG A 35 -13.86 9.95 -20.26
C ARG A 35 -12.37 9.96 -20.57
N ALA A 36 -11.72 8.83 -20.37
CA ALA A 36 -10.31 8.65 -20.66
C ALA A 36 -9.92 8.92 -22.13
N SER A 37 -10.81 8.55 -23.08
CA SER A 37 -10.56 8.81 -24.51
C SER A 37 -10.46 10.29 -24.82
N ALA A 38 -11.34 11.12 -24.26
CA ALA A 38 -11.31 12.56 -24.48
C ALA A 38 -10.09 13.22 -23.83
N ALA A 39 -9.67 12.73 -22.68
CA ALA A 39 -8.43 13.15 -22.05
C ALA A 39 -7.22 12.81 -22.93
N LEU A 40 -7.14 11.57 -23.43
CA LEU A 40 -6.04 11.11 -24.28
C LEU A 40 -5.84 11.97 -25.52
N ASP A 41 -6.93 12.34 -26.19
CA ASP A 41 -6.91 13.22 -27.38
C ASP A 41 -6.41 14.65 -27.05
N SER A 42 -6.51 15.07 -25.80
CA SER A 42 -6.20 16.42 -25.36
C SER A 42 -4.82 16.57 -24.73
N VAL A 43 -4.24 15.50 -24.18
CA VAL A 43 -2.99 15.52 -23.39
C VAL A 43 -1.82 16.13 -24.15
N GLU A 44 -1.65 15.80 -25.43
CA GLU A 44 -0.56 16.33 -26.27
C GLU A 44 -0.64 17.85 -26.45
N ALA A 45 -1.86 18.39 -26.61
CA ALA A 45 -2.09 19.83 -26.74
C ALA A 45 -1.98 20.57 -25.41
N VAL A 46 -2.46 19.93 -24.34
CA VAL A 46 -2.53 20.52 -23.00
C VAL A 46 -1.19 20.44 -22.26
N LYS A 47 -0.37 19.42 -22.53
CA LYS A 47 0.95 19.17 -21.88
C LYS A 47 0.90 19.34 -20.36
N PRO A 48 0.16 18.49 -19.64
CA PRO A 48 0.08 18.58 -18.19
C PRO A 48 1.37 18.11 -17.52
N ASP A 49 1.63 18.64 -16.32
CA ASP A 49 2.69 18.12 -15.42
C ASP A 49 2.19 16.90 -14.65
N PHE A 50 0.87 16.91 -14.31
CA PHE A 50 0.21 15.83 -13.58
C PHE A 50 -1.06 15.39 -14.28
N ILE A 51 -1.33 14.09 -14.22
CA ILE A 51 -2.62 13.50 -14.62
C ILE A 51 -3.15 12.73 -13.41
N ILE A 52 -4.33 13.11 -12.92
CA ILE A 52 -5.05 12.40 -11.88
C ILE A 52 -6.16 11.61 -12.57
N THR A 53 -6.18 10.30 -12.43
CA THR A 53 -7.15 9.44 -13.13
C THR A 53 -7.81 8.42 -12.25
N ASP A 54 -9.12 8.24 -12.38
CA ASP A 54 -9.75 7.02 -11.85
C ASP A 54 -9.33 5.79 -12.67
N ILE A 55 -9.45 4.64 -12.05
CA ILE A 55 -9.20 3.33 -12.67
C ILE A 55 -10.47 2.81 -13.34
N LYS A 56 -11.60 2.87 -12.65
CA LYS A 56 -12.86 2.28 -13.11
C LYS A 56 -13.69 3.28 -13.87
N MET A 57 -13.45 3.38 -15.17
CA MET A 57 -14.21 4.27 -16.05
C MET A 57 -14.88 3.48 -17.18
N PRO A 58 -16.09 3.88 -17.63
CA PRO A 58 -16.76 3.23 -18.75
C PRO A 58 -16.04 3.45 -20.07
N GLY A 59 -15.93 2.39 -20.86
CA GLY A 59 -15.27 2.40 -22.17
C GLY A 59 -13.78 2.11 -22.08
N MET A 60 -12.94 3.14 -22.00
CA MET A 60 -11.51 2.99 -21.74
C MET A 60 -11.28 3.11 -20.23
N ASP A 61 -10.83 2.04 -19.57
CA ASP A 61 -10.47 2.07 -18.16
C ASP A 61 -9.15 2.82 -17.92
N GLY A 62 -8.86 3.12 -16.63
CA GLY A 62 -7.66 3.86 -16.25
C GLY A 62 -6.35 3.12 -16.59
N LEU A 63 -6.33 1.78 -16.58
CA LEU A 63 -5.13 1.02 -16.94
C LEU A 63 -4.82 1.14 -18.43
N GLU A 64 -5.82 0.97 -19.28
CA GLU A 64 -5.67 1.15 -20.72
C GLU A 64 -5.31 2.60 -21.07
N PHE A 65 -5.85 3.57 -20.31
CA PHE A 65 -5.50 4.98 -20.45
C PHE A 65 -4.02 5.22 -20.13
N ILE A 66 -3.53 4.72 -18.99
CA ILE A 66 -2.11 4.84 -18.59
C ILE A 66 -1.21 4.21 -19.66
N ARG A 67 -1.55 3.00 -20.13
CA ARG A 67 -0.79 2.31 -21.17
C ARG A 67 -0.65 3.16 -22.43
N ARG A 68 -1.74 3.77 -22.91
CA ARG A 68 -1.73 4.63 -24.11
C ARG A 68 -0.98 5.94 -23.89
N LEU A 69 -1.02 6.51 -22.69
CA LEU A 69 -0.21 7.67 -22.35
C LEU A 69 1.29 7.37 -22.42
N GLN A 70 1.71 6.19 -21.99
CA GLN A 70 3.11 5.74 -22.11
C GLN A 70 3.51 5.55 -23.59
N GLU A 71 2.64 4.97 -24.42
CA GLU A 71 2.87 4.83 -25.86
C GLU A 71 3.01 6.19 -26.58
N GLN A 72 2.39 7.25 -26.04
CA GLN A 72 2.54 8.62 -26.53
C GLN A 72 3.75 9.36 -25.95
N ASN A 73 4.60 8.68 -25.16
CA ASN A 73 5.76 9.28 -24.47
C ASN A 73 5.39 10.52 -23.63
N THR A 74 4.29 10.48 -22.92
CA THR A 74 3.83 11.60 -22.07
C THR A 74 4.74 11.74 -20.87
N HIS A 75 5.28 12.95 -20.65
CA HIS A 75 6.14 13.26 -19.47
C HIS A 75 5.34 13.54 -18.19
N ALA A 76 4.01 13.58 -18.27
CA ALA A 76 3.16 13.85 -17.13
C ALA A 76 3.29 12.76 -16.05
N LYS A 77 3.27 13.18 -14.80
CA LYS A 77 3.23 12.27 -13.65
C LYS A 77 1.78 11.80 -13.43
N ILE A 78 1.59 10.50 -13.42
CA ILE A 78 0.25 9.91 -13.34
C ILE A 78 -0.03 9.49 -11.90
N VAL A 79 -1.07 10.07 -11.30
CA VAL A 79 -1.58 9.72 -9.97
C VAL A 79 -2.94 9.05 -10.13
N VAL A 80 -3.12 7.92 -9.50
CA VAL A 80 -4.33 7.10 -9.65
C VAL A 80 -5.28 7.35 -8.48
N LEU A 81 -6.57 7.51 -8.78
CA LEU A 81 -7.62 7.46 -7.77
C LEU A 81 -8.15 6.02 -7.66
N SER A 82 -8.26 5.49 -6.45
CA SER A 82 -8.68 4.10 -6.24
C SER A 82 -9.61 3.95 -5.05
N CYS A 83 -10.54 2.99 -5.14
CA CYS A 83 -11.24 2.45 -3.98
C CYS A 83 -10.45 1.27 -3.41
N LEU A 84 -10.50 1.04 -2.09
CA LEU A 84 -9.72 0.04 -1.33
C LEU A 84 -9.75 -1.39 -1.89
N GLU A 85 -10.78 -1.75 -2.66
CA GLU A 85 -11.02 -3.11 -3.13
C GLU A 85 -10.20 -3.55 -4.35
N ASP A 86 -9.55 -2.61 -5.07
CA ASP A 86 -8.95 -2.87 -6.38
C ASP A 86 -7.42 -2.93 -6.37
N PHE A 87 -6.85 -3.45 -5.32
CA PHE A 87 -5.38 -3.49 -5.19
C PHE A 87 -4.66 -4.15 -6.38
N SER A 88 -5.19 -5.25 -6.92
CA SER A 88 -4.59 -5.88 -8.11
C SER A 88 -4.50 -4.92 -9.31
N ILE A 89 -5.41 -3.95 -9.35
CA ILE A 89 -5.52 -2.94 -10.39
C ILE A 89 -4.54 -1.80 -10.13
N VAL A 90 -4.40 -1.34 -8.88
CA VAL A 90 -3.40 -0.33 -8.48
C VAL A 90 -1.98 -0.82 -8.76
N SER A 91 -1.68 -2.09 -8.43
CA SER A 91 -0.39 -2.71 -8.76
C SER A 91 -0.10 -2.75 -10.28
N LYS A 92 -1.14 -2.99 -11.10
CA LYS A 92 -1.00 -2.91 -12.57
C LYS A 92 -0.76 -1.48 -13.03
N ALA A 93 -1.44 -0.49 -12.42
CA ALA A 93 -1.25 0.92 -12.75
C ALA A 93 0.20 1.38 -12.51
N PHE A 94 0.82 0.96 -11.40
CA PHE A 94 2.24 1.22 -11.14
C PHE A 94 3.16 0.58 -12.18
N LYS A 95 2.89 -0.67 -12.57
CA LYS A 95 3.65 -1.36 -13.64
C LYS A 95 3.53 -0.65 -14.99
N LEU A 96 2.43 0.05 -15.22
CA LEU A 96 2.16 0.81 -16.43
C LEU A 96 2.66 2.26 -16.34
N GLY A 97 3.30 2.68 -15.24
CA GLY A 97 3.93 3.98 -15.11
C GLY A 97 3.18 5.02 -14.26
N ALA A 98 2.17 4.63 -13.50
CA ALA A 98 1.64 5.49 -12.43
C ALA A 98 2.73 5.73 -11.37
N VAL A 99 2.83 6.95 -10.85
CA VAL A 99 3.87 7.33 -9.88
C VAL A 99 3.37 7.27 -8.43
N ASP A 100 2.05 7.49 -8.21
CA ASP A 100 1.43 7.39 -6.90
C ASP A 100 -0.08 7.13 -7.03
N TYR A 101 -0.77 6.90 -5.89
CA TYR A 101 -2.21 6.73 -5.85
C TYR A 101 -2.81 7.42 -4.62
N ILE A 102 -4.10 7.76 -4.71
CA ILE A 102 -4.87 8.35 -3.63
C ILE A 102 -6.15 7.53 -3.46
N LEU A 103 -6.49 7.19 -2.22
CA LEU A 103 -7.74 6.49 -1.91
C LEU A 103 -8.91 7.48 -1.97
N LYS A 104 -9.94 7.20 -2.77
CA LYS A 104 -11.09 8.12 -2.97
C LYS A 104 -11.77 8.53 -1.67
N HIS A 105 -11.82 7.65 -0.67
CA HIS A 105 -12.43 7.95 0.64
C HIS A 105 -11.55 8.79 1.57
N GLN A 106 -10.26 8.95 1.26
CA GLN A 106 -9.30 9.79 1.98
C GLN A 106 -8.94 11.06 1.20
N LEU A 107 -9.56 11.25 0.03
CA LEU A 107 -9.28 12.38 -0.84
C LEU A 107 -9.78 13.67 -0.18
N ASP A 108 -8.88 14.39 0.42
CA ASP A 108 -9.06 15.75 0.90
C ASP A 108 -7.93 16.67 0.38
N GLU A 109 -8.01 17.94 0.71
CA GLU A 109 -7.03 18.94 0.30
C GLU A 109 -5.61 18.60 0.78
N SER A 110 -5.48 18.13 2.02
CA SER A 110 -4.18 17.82 2.65
C SER A 110 -3.50 16.65 1.96
N GLU A 111 -4.22 15.54 1.75
CA GLU A 111 -3.71 14.31 1.14
C GLU A 111 -3.35 14.53 -0.33
N LEU A 112 -4.23 15.23 -1.07
CA LEU A 112 -3.99 15.53 -2.48
C LEU A 112 -2.70 16.32 -2.68
N PHE A 113 -2.55 17.44 -1.96
CA PHE A 113 -1.38 18.28 -2.16
C PHE A 113 -0.11 17.70 -1.53
N ALA A 114 -0.20 16.95 -0.43
CA ALA A 114 0.94 16.21 0.09
C ALA A 114 1.51 15.24 -0.95
N THR A 115 0.64 14.51 -1.66
CA THR A 115 1.04 13.61 -2.75
C THR A 115 1.66 14.37 -3.93
N LEU A 116 1.02 15.42 -4.42
CA LEU A 116 1.52 16.18 -5.56
C LEU A 116 2.83 16.94 -5.25
N ASP A 117 2.94 17.53 -4.05
CA ASP A 117 4.13 18.25 -3.60
C ASP A 117 5.32 17.28 -3.45
N LYS A 118 5.12 16.09 -2.88
CA LYS A 118 6.12 15.03 -2.78
C LYS A 118 6.67 14.65 -4.16
N ILE A 119 5.79 14.34 -5.11
CA ILE A 119 6.19 14.02 -6.49
C ILE A 119 6.92 15.20 -7.16
N SER A 120 6.49 16.44 -6.86
CA SER A 120 7.11 17.67 -7.41
C SER A 120 8.53 17.87 -6.87
N ILE A 121 8.76 17.60 -5.59
CA ILE A 121 10.09 17.70 -4.94
C ILE A 121 11.03 16.65 -5.54
N GLU A 122 10.56 15.42 -5.71
CA GLU A 122 11.35 14.35 -6.32
C GLU A 122 11.75 14.68 -7.78
N THR A 123 10.91 15.43 -8.51
CA THR A 123 11.17 15.83 -9.90
C THR A 123 11.95 17.14 -10.00
N GLY A 124 11.73 18.08 -9.09
CA GLY A 124 12.43 19.38 -9.06
C GLY A 124 13.90 19.26 -8.62
N ALA A 125 14.25 18.19 -7.93
CA ALA A 125 15.64 17.86 -7.61
C ALA A 125 16.48 17.52 -8.85
N SER A 126 15.84 17.27 -10.01
CA SER A 126 16.54 17.02 -11.29
C SER A 126 16.84 18.29 -12.11
N GLU A 127 16.24 19.45 -11.82
CA GLU A 127 16.37 20.63 -12.66
C GLU A 127 16.90 21.91 -11.99
N ALA A 128 16.97 22.02 -10.65
CA ALA A 128 17.44 23.25 -9.98
C ALA A 128 18.49 22.96 -8.90
N ASP A 129 19.71 23.27 -9.25
CA ASP A 129 20.80 23.81 -8.40
C ASP A 129 20.97 23.24 -6.97
N ASN A 130 21.23 21.91 -6.87
CA ASN A 130 21.86 21.36 -5.68
C ASN A 130 23.35 21.12 -5.98
N THR A 131 24.20 22.08 -5.59
CA THR A 131 25.65 22.04 -5.82
C THR A 131 26.39 20.90 -5.11
N ASN A 132 25.66 20.02 -4.41
CA ASN A 132 26.20 18.90 -3.63
C ASN A 132 25.71 17.51 -4.05
N ASP A 133 25.10 17.35 -5.21
CA ASP A 133 24.74 16.01 -5.70
C ASP A 133 26.00 15.27 -6.18
N PRO A 134 26.45 14.21 -5.46
CA PRO A 134 27.63 13.44 -5.85
C PRO A 134 27.43 12.65 -7.15
N TYR A 135 26.20 12.57 -7.67
CA TYR A 135 25.84 11.84 -8.90
C TYR A 135 25.73 12.76 -10.12
N ARG A 136 25.94 14.07 -9.97
CA ARG A 136 25.84 15.05 -11.05
C ARG A 136 26.83 14.74 -12.18
N GLY A 137 26.28 14.53 -13.38
CA GLY A 137 27.08 14.23 -14.57
C GLY A 137 27.32 12.74 -14.84
N LEU A 138 26.85 11.85 -13.96
CA LEU A 138 26.85 10.41 -14.23
C LEU A 138 25.55 10.03 -14.94
N ARG A 139 25.66 9.49 -16.15
CA ARG A 139 24.50 8.91 -16.84
C ARG A 139 24.14 7.57 -16.20
N ARG A 140 22.83 7.34 -16.02
CA ARG A 140 22.31 6.04 -15.58
C ARG A 140 22.55 4.98 -16.65
N PHE A 141 22.68 3.73 -16.25
CA PHE A 141 22.85 2.63 -17.20
C PHE A 141 21.69 2.55 -18.20
N SER A 142 20.45 2.69 -17.72
CA SER A 142 19.26 2.74 -18.56
C SER A 142 19.31 3.83 -19.65
N GLU A 143 19.79 5.00 -19.33
CA GLU A 143 19.96 6.11 -20.28
C GLU A 143 21.05 5.81 -21.33
N GLN A 144 22.10 5.09 -20.95
CA GLN A 144 23.20 4.71 -21.85
C GLN A 144 22.80 3.57 -22.80
N LEU A 145 21.86 2.71 -22.40
CA LEU A 145 21.30 1.69 -23.28
C LEU A 145 20.57 2.29 -24.48
N GLU A 146 19.85 3.41 -24.30
CA GLU A 146 19.15 4.12 -25.37
C GLU A 146 20.15 4.74 -26.38
N ASP A 147 21.28 5.24 -25.92
CA ASP A 147 22.35 5.81 -26.74
C ASP A 147 23.19 4.75 -27.51
N LYS A 148 22.75 3.48 -27.54
CA LYS A 148 23.48 2.34 -28.11
C LYS A 148 24.90 2.27 -27.54
N LEU A 149 25.04 1.78 -26.33
CA LEU A 149 26.34 1.42 -25.74
C LEU A 149 27.18 0.72 -26.81
N ALA A 150 28.21 1.42 -27.30
CA ALA A 150 29.26 0.81 -28.10
C ALA A 150 30.08 -0.09 -27.15
N CYS A 151 29.46 -1.21 -26.78
CA CYS A 151 30.07 -2.15 -25.85
C CYS A 151 31.21 -2.83 -26.60
N THR A 152 32.43 -2.53 -26.26
CA THR A 152 33.64 -3.23 -26.75
C THR A 152 33.78 -4.62 -26.14
N ILE A 153 32.78 -5.05 -25.36
CA ILE A 153 32.80 -6.29 -24.59
C ILE A 153 32.21 -7.43 -25.44
N GLU A 154 32.97 -8.50 -25.60
CA GLU A 154 32.49 -9.71 -26.26
C GLU A 154 31.45 -10.44 -25.42
N SER A 155 30.31 -10.79 -26.06
CA SER A 155 29.20 -11.52 -25.39
C SER A 155 28.84 -10.96 -24.01
N PRO A 156 28.41 -9.69 -23.91
CA PRO A 156 28.24 -9.02 -22.63
C PRO A 156 27.17 -9.68 -21.77
N ILE A 157 27.46 -9.88 -20.48
CA ILE A 157 26.50 -10.35 -19.46
C ILE A 157 26.25 -9.21 -18.47
N VAL A 158 24.98 -8.91 -18.24
CA VAL A 158 24.55 -7.87 -17.28
C VAL A 158 24.29 -8.48 -15.91
N PHE A 159 24.76 -7.75 -14.88
CA PHE A 159 24.50 -8.04 -13.48
C PHE A 159 23.95 -6.80 -12.81
N LEU A 160 22.94 -6.93 -11.95
CA LEU A 160 22.43 -5.87 -11.12
C LEU A 160 22.90 -6.07 -9.67
N MET A 161 23.68 -5.15 -9.15
CA MET A 161 24.14 -5.15 -7.77
C MET A 161 23.23 -4.23 -6.94
N VAL A 162 22.53 -4.81 -6.00
CA VAL A 162 21.57 -4.14 -5.12
C VAL A 162 22.16 -4.01 -3.72
N PHE A 163 22.29 -2.79 -3.23
CA PHE A 163 22.74 -2.51 -1.86
C PHE A 163 21.54 -2.37 -0.95
N LYS A 164 21.46 -3.22 0.06
CA LYS A 164 20.36 -3.19 1.02
C LYS A 164 20.59 -2.18 2.13
N LYS A 165 19.50 -1.71 2.74
CA LYS A 165 19.54 -0.81 3.90
C LYS A 165 20.07 -1.54 5.12
N ARG A 166 20.56 -0.75 6.08
CA ARG A 166 20.83 -1.22 7.43
C ARG A 166 19.56 -1.10 8.26
N TYR A 167 19.47 -1.91 9.30
CA TYR A 167 18.33 -1.93 10.19
C TYR A 167 18.77 -1.71 11.65
N THR A 168 17.91 -1.07 12.44
CA THR A 168 18.07 -0.94 13.90
C THR A 168 17.85 -2.27 14.60
N GLN A 169 18.06 -2.31 15.91
CA GLN A 169 17.70 -3.48 16.73
C GLN A 169 16.19 -3.78 16.73
N ASP A 170 15.37 -2.75 16.50
CA ASP A 170 13.90 -2.84 16.42
C ASP A 170 13.41 -3.07 14.99
N ASP A 171 14.28 -3.54 14.09
CA ASP A 171 13.97 -3.83 12.67
C ASP A 171 13.49 -2.62 11.85
N LEU A 172 13.83 -1.38 12.25
CA LEU A 172 13.53 -0.18 11.48
C LEU A 172 14.66 0.12 10.49
N PRO A 173 14.34 0.41 9.21
CA PRO A 173 15.34 0.74 8.20
C PRO A 173 16.00 2.09 8.51
N LEU A 174 17.33 2.12 8.46
CA LEU A 174 18.11 3.35 8.61
C LEU A 174 18.11 4.11 7.27
N GLU A 175 17.96 5.42 7.34
CA GLU A 175 17.98 6.30 6.16
C GLU A 175 19.39 6.45 5.56
N THR A 176 20.45 6.19 6.33
CA THR A 176 21.83 6.24 5.85
C THR A 176 22.12 5.04 4.95
N GLY A 177 22.08 5.27 3.65
CA GLY A 177 22.44 4.28 2.63
C GLY A 177 23.95 3.97 2.60
N VAL A 178 24.31 2.97 1.82
CA VAL A 178 25.70 2.72 1.43
C VAL A 178 26.18 3.87 0.56
N ASP A 179 27.40 4.32 0.75
CA ASP A 179 28.03 5.24 -0.21
C ASP A 179 28.26 4.52 -1.54
N THR A 180 27.29 4.64 -2.42
CA THR A 180 27.28 3.98 -3.73
C THR A 180 28.38 4.51 -4.63
N MET A 181 28.83 5.76 -4.43
CA MET A 181 29.96 6.32 -5.17
C MET A 181 31.28 5.67 -4.77
N TRP A 182 31.47 5.42 -3.49
CA TRP A 182 32.60 4.62 -3.01
C TRP A 182 32.53 3.19 -3.60
N ALA A 183 31.37 2.56 -3.53
CA ALA A 183 31.17 1.23 -4.07
C ALA A 183 31.42 1.18 -5.59
N LEU A 184 30.96 2.19 -6.35
CA LEU A 184 31.21 2.32 -7.78
C LEU A 184 32.72 2.38 -8.09
N ARG A 185 33.46 3.25 -7.39
CA ARG A 185 34.92 3.38 -7.58
C ARG A 185 35.64 2.09 -7.21
N PHE A 186 35.24 1.47 -6.11
CA PHE A 186 35.82 0.22 -5.63
C PHE A 186 35.58 -0.94 -6.63
N VAL A 187 34.35 -1.12 -7.08
CA VAL A 187 34.00 -2.18 -8.07
C VAL A 187 34.72 -1.90 -9.39
N ARG A 188 34.77 -0.64 -9.82
CA ARG A 188 35.46 -0.22 -11.05
C ARG A 188 36.93 -0.61 -11.04
N SER A 189 37.67 -0.32 -9.96
CA SER A 189 39.10 -0.67 -9.85
C SER A 189 39.32 -2.19 -9.97
N LEU A 190 38.42 -3.01 -9.41
CA LEU A 190 38.54 -4.48 -9.48
C LEU A 190 38.26 -5.05 -10.87
N ILE A 191 37.42 -4.39 -11.67
CA ILE A 191 37.04 -4.82 -13.01
C ILE A 191 38.09 -4.35 -14.03
N GLU A 192 38.55 -3.11 -13.95
CA GLU A 192 39.55 -2.52 -14.85
C GLU A 192 40.92 -3.23 -14.75
N ASP A 193 41.37 -3.57 -13.53
CA ASP A 193 42.62 -4.32 -13.31
C ASP A 193 42.70 -5.66 -14.06
N GLN A 194 41.55 -6.25 -14.41
CA GLN A 194 41.45 -7.57 -15.05
C GLN A 194 40.88 -7.52 -16.47
N ASN A 195 40.57 -6.33 -16.97
CA ASN A 195 39.91 -6.15 -18.27
C ASN A 195 38.67 -7.06 -18.43
N LEU A 196 37.80 -7.12 -17.40
CA LEU A 196 36.64 -7.99 -17.32
C LEU A 196 35.34 -7.33 -17.80
N GLY A 197 35.28 -6.00 -17.87
CA GLY A 197 34.08 -5.30 -18.26
C GLY A 197 34.00 -3.88 -17.70
N GLU A 198 32.79 -3.42 -17.50
CA GLU A 198 32.47 -2.07 -17.06
C GLU A 198 31.44 -2.07 -15.93
N VAL A 199 31.42 -0.98 -15.13
CA VAL A 199 30.44 -0.75 -14.07
C VAL A 199 29.80 0.60 -14.22
N TYR A 200 28.47 0.64 -14.03
CA TYR A 200 27.64 1.81 -14.19
C TYR A 200 26.82 2.06 -12.93
N LEU A 201 26.49 3.31 -12.68
CA LEU A 201 25.50 3.70 -11.69
C LEU A 201 24.10 3.59 -12.30
N GLU A 202 23.14 2.99 -11.60
CA GLU A 202 21.73 3.05 -11.97
C GLU A 202 20.96 4.03 -11.09
N ASP A 203 21.14 3.91 -9.79
CA ASP A 203 20.55 4.84 -8.81
C ASP A 203 21.36 4.85 -7.50
N SER A 204 20.86 5.53 -6.48
CA SER A 204 21.54 5.65 -5.19
C SER A 204 21.74 4.33 -4.43
N GLN A 205 21.16 3.23 -4.89
CA GLN A 205 21.21 1.91 -4.25
C GLN A 205 21.66 0.79 -5.20
N ASN A 206 21.86 1.07 -6.48
CA ASN A 206 22.09 0.03 -7.48
C ASN A 206 23.24 0.37 -8.42
N LEU A 207 24.12 -0.62 -8.61
CA LEU A 207 25.13 -0.59 -9.67
C LEU A 207 24.84 -1.67 -10.71
N VAL A 208 25.18 -1.40 -11.95
CA VAL A 208 25.09 -2.37 -13.04
C VAL A 208 26.50 -2.74 -13.51
N LEU A 209 26.78 -4.03 -13.56
CA LEU A 209 28.03 -4.55 -14.09
C LEU A 209 27.75 -5.20 -15.44
N VAL A 210 28.49 -4.79 -16.45
CA VAL A 210 28.49 -5.42 -17.76
C VAL A 210 29.83 -6.13 -17.93
N LEU A 211 29.82 -7.45 -17.87
CA LEU A 211 31.04 -8.25 -17.88
C LEU A 211 31.15 -9.09 -19.15
N ASN A 212 32.40 -9.35 -19.57
CA ASN A 212 32.68 -10.26 -20.69
C ASN A 212 32.18 -11.67 -20.38
N GLY A 213 31.28 -12.18 -21.23
CA GLY A 213 30.58 -13.48 -21.08
C GLY A 213 31.36 -14.67 -21.66
N SER A 214 32.49 -14.44 -22.35
CA SER A 214 33.25 -15.55 -22.97
C SER A 214 33.60 -16.64 -21.95
N GLN A 215 33.64 -17.89 -22.41
CA GLN A 215 33.97 -19.04 -21.54
C GLN A 215 35.38 -18.93 -20.97
N GLU A 216 36.32 -18.36 -21.69
CA GLU A 216 37.71 -18.13 -21.24
C GLU A 216 37.76 -17.22 -20.01
N LYS A 217 36.84 -16.26 -19.89
CA LYS A 217 36.74 -15.33 -18.75
C LYS A 217 35.90 -15.84 -17.58
N GLN A 218 35.29 -17.01 -17.67
CA GLN A 218 34.39 -17.55 -16.64
C GLN A 218 35.07 -17.72 -15.28
N GLU A 219 36.27 -18.27 -15.25
CA GLU A 219 37.01 -18.47 -14.00
C GLU A 219 37.39 -17.11 -13.37
N GLN A 220 37.77 -16.14 -14.19
CA GLN A 220 38.09 -14.77 -13.73
C GLN A 220 36.86 -14.08 -13.15
N ARG A 221 35.69 -14.20 -13.80
CA ARG A 221 34.43 -13.68 -13.26
C ARG A 221 34.08 -14.33 -11.93
N ASN A 222 34.23 -15.63 -11.78
CA ASN A 222 33.97 -16.33 -10.52
C ASN A 222 34.91 -15.82 -9.39
N LYS A 223 36.20 -15.66 -9.69
CA LYS A 223 37.16 -15.06 -8.74
C LYS A 223 36.79 -13.62 -8.38
N LEU A 224 36.34 -12.82 -9.35
CA LEU A 224 35.83 -11.45 -9.11
C LEU A 224 34.66 -11.46 -8.14
N PHE A 225 33.64 -12.30 -8.36
CA PHE A 225 32.47 -12.36 -7.47
C PHE A 225 32.82 -12.85 -6.07
N HIS A 226 33.70 -13.83 -5.93
CA HIS A 226 34.21 -14.24 -4.62
C HIS A 226 34.95 -13.11 -3.90
N ARG A 227 35.75 -12.35 -4.62
CA ARG A 227 36.47 -11.20 -4.07
C ARG A 227 35.50 -10.07 -3.69
N LEU A 228 34.54 -9.74 -4.57
CA LEU A 228 33.53 -8.74 -4.32
C LEU A 228 32.67 -9.09 -3.09
N THR A 229 32.12 -10.29 -3.03
CA THR A 229 31.28 -10.69 -1.90
C THR A 229 32.04 -10.69 -0.58
N ARG A 230 33.30 -11.13 -0.58
CA ARG A 230 34.14 -11.12 0.63
C ARG A 230 34.49 -9.72 1.09
N GLN A 231 34.92 -8.86 0.17
CA GLN A 231 35.36 -7.50 0.49
C GLN A 231 34.19 -6.58 0.82
N LEU A 232 33.08 -6.67 0.07
CA LEU A 232 31.87 -5.89 0.37
C LEU A 232 31.31 -6.25 1.76
N ASN A 233 31.27 -7.54 2.14
CA ASN A 233 30.90 -7.91 3.50
C ASN A 233 31.80 -7.35 4.59
N GLN A 234 33.07 -7.13 4.28
CA GLN A 234 34.04 -6.57 5.24
C GLN A 234 33.91 -5.06 5.39
N PHE A 235 33.62 -4.35 4.30
CA PHE A 235 33.61 -2.87 4.27
C PHE A 235 32.21 -2.28 4.37
N ILE A 236 31.21 -2.98 3.83
CA ILE A 236 29.80 -2.56 3.84
C ILE A 236 29.08 -3.41 4.86
N ASN A 237 28.74 -2.83 6.00
CA ASN A 237 27.94 -3.51 7.04
C ASN A 237 26.47 -3.64 6.63
N SER A 238 26.21 -4.09 5.40
CA SER A 238 24.89 -4.27 4.80
C SER A 238 24.96 -5.34 3.71
N PRO A 239 23.95 -6.20 3.54
CA PRO A 239 23.94 -7.19 2.48
C PRO A 239 23.97 -6.56 1.10
N VAL A 240 24.74 -7.15 0.19
CA VAL A 240 24.79 -6.77 -1.22
C VAL A 240 24.34 -7.97 -2.06
N VAL A 241 23.27 -7.80 -2.81
CA VAL A 241 22.72 -8.86 -3.67
C VAL A 241 23.09 -8.58 -5.12
N ILE A 242 23.75 -9.53 -5.74
CA ILE A 242 24.13 -9.44 -7.15
C ILE A 242 23.18 -10.35 -7.93
N LEU A 243 22.30 -9.77 -8.71
CA LEU A 243 21.34 -10.49 -9.55
C LEU A 243 21.96 -10.78 -10.92
N ARG A 244 21.73 -11.98 -11.42
CA ARG A 244 22.18 -12.43 -12.72
C ARG A 244 21.08 -13.21 -13.41
N ASN A 245 20.89 -12.97 -14.72
CA ASN A 245 20.13 -13.87 -15.58
C ASN A 245 20.91 -15.15 -15.91
N GLY A 246 20.18 -16.18 -16.34
CA GLY A 246 20.77 -17.41 -16.82
C GLY A 246 21.41 -17.31 -18.22
N ASP A 247 21.45 -16.11 -18.80
CA ASP A 247 21.96 -15.86 -20.13
C ASP A 247 23.49 -15.97 -20.19
N ASP A 248 23.99 -16.45 -21.31
CA ASP A 248 25.43 -16.69 -21.58
C ASP A 248 26.06 -15.60 -22.49
N GLY A 249 25.41 -14.46 -22.62
CA GLY A 249 25.83 -13.34 -23.47
C GLY A 249 25.34 -13.44 -24.93
N THR A 250 24.47 -14.38 -25.26
CA THR A 250 23.86 -14.50 -26.60
C THR A 250 22.64 -13.60 -26.78
N VAL A 251 22.05 -13.12 -25.66
CA VAL A 251 20.87 -12.27 -25.64
C VAL A 251 21.30 -10.79 -25.61
N SER A 252 20.52 -9.92 -26.26
CA SER A 252 20.80 -8.48 -26.30
C SER A 252 20.85 -7.86 -24.89
N LEU A 253 21.66 -6.80 -24.71
CA LEU A 253 21.78 -6.08 -23.44
C LEU A 253 20.42 -5.58 -22.93
N ASN A 254 19.58 -5.04 -23.81
CA ASN A 254 18.25 -4.56 -23.45
C ASN A 254 17.39 -5.69 -22.86
N SER A 255 17.35 -6.84 -23.54
CA SER A 255 16.56 -7.98 -23.04
C SER A 255 17.10 -8.55 -21.74
N GLN A 256 18.43 -8.56 -21.55
CA GLN A 256 19.03 -8.95 -20.29
C GLN A 256 18.66 -7.98 -19.17
N TRP A 257 18.69 -6.67 -19.46
CA TRP A 257 18.34 -5.61 -18.53
C TRP A 257 16.87 -5.67 -18.11
N GLU A 258 15.94 -5.77 -19.05
CA GLU A 258 14.51 -5.90 -18.78
C GLU A 258 14.22 -7.08 -17.85
N ARG A 259 14.80 -8.26 -18.12
CA ARG A 259 14.64 -9.44 -17.26
C ARG A 259 15.21 -9.24 -15.85
N LEU A 260 16.32 -8.50 -15.70
CA LEU A 260 16.88 -8.18 -14.40
C LEU A 260 15.98 -7.23 -13.62
N LEU A 261 15.41 -6.22 -14.29
CA LEU A 261 14.44 -5.31 -13.68
C LEU A 261 13.18 -6.04 -13.22
N GLU A 262 12.62 -6.93 -14.05
CA GLU A 262 11.47 -7.77 -13.68
C GLU A 262 11.77 -8.66 -12.46
N SER A 263 13.01 -9.03 -12.28
CA SER A 263 13.46 -9.95 -11.23
C SER A 263 14.13 -9.24 -10.04
N LYS A 264 14.20 -7.89 -10.04
CA LYS A 264 14.86 -7.07 -9.00
C LYS A 264 14.34 -7.40 -7.59
N ASP A 265 13.06 -7.70 -7.49
CA ASP A 265 12.41 -8.07 -6.23
C ASP A 265 12.97 -9.36 -5.59
N SER A 266 13.70 -10.18 -6.35
CA SER A 266 14.41 -11.34 -5.79
C SER A 266 15.44 -10.94 -4.73
N ALA A 267 15.97 -9.71 -4.81
CA ALA A 267 16.86 -9.16 -3.79
C ALA A 267 16.15 -8.97 -2.46
N PHE A 268 14.87 -8.61 -2.45
CA PHE A 268 14.07 -8.42 -1.24
C PHE A 268 14.06 -9.67 -0.35
N TYR A 269 14.01 -10.86 -0.96
CA TYR A 269 14.00 -12.15 -0.25
C TYR A 269 15.37 -12.71 0.12
N THR A 270 16.45 -12.01 -0.28
CA THR A 270 17.83 -12.46 -0.08
C THR A 270 18.46 -11.74 1.11
N GLN A 271 18.92 -12.46 2.12
CA GLN A 271 19.41 -11.92 3.40
C GLN A 271 20.94 -11.76 3.49
N THR A 272 21.67 -12.37 2.58
CA THR A 272 23.14 -12.41 2.63
C THR A 272 23.74 -11.91 1.34
N THR A 273 24.94 -11.34 1.43
CA THR A 273 25.71 -10.97 0.23
C THR A 273 26.01 -12.19 -0.60
N LYS A 274 25.41 -12.27 -1.80
CA LYS A 274 25.63 -13.38 -2.74
C LYS A 274 25.20 -13.03 -4.16
N VAL A 275 25.68 -13.82 -5.10
CA VAL A 275 25.17 -13.82 -6.48
C VAL A 275 23.93 -14.71 -6.54
N VAL A 276 22.85 -14.18 -7.08
CA VAL A 276 21.56 -14.85 -7.21
C VAL A 276 21.23 -15.00 -8.68
N MET A 277 21.01 -16.23 -9.12
CA MET A 277 20.44 -16.52 -10.44
C MET A 277 18.95 -16.20 -10.38
N VAL A 278 18.53 -15.20 -11.13
CA VAL A 278 17.10 -14.87 -11.23
C VAL A 278 16.39 -15.85 -12.17
N LYS A 279 15.21 -16.25 -11.76
CA LYS A 279 14.31 -17.09 -12.57
C LYS A 279 13.13 -16.23 -13.00
N PRO A 280 12.60 -16.45 -14.22
CA PRO A 280 11.37 -15.77 -14.61
C PRO A 280 10.30 -16.05 -13.56
N ARG A 281 9.58 -15.01 -13.17
CA ARG A 281 8.44 -15.12 -12.25
C ARG A 281 7.40 -16.07 -12.86
N LYS A 282 7.02 -17.08 -12.11
CA LYS A 282 5.80 -17.82 -12.41
C LYS A 282 4.67 -17.08 -11.71
N ASP A 283 3.71 -16.59 -12.47
CA ASP A 283 2.47 -16.06 -11.94
C ASP A 283 1.70 -17.19 -11.24
N PHE A 284 2.02 -17.42 -9.99
CA PHE A 284 1.26 -18.32 -9.13
C PHE A 284 0.09 -17.53 -8.55
N PHE A 285 -1.07 -17.64 -9.19
CA PHE A 285 -2.37 -17.32 -8.60
C PHE A 285 -2.78 -18.40 -7.58
N GLN A 286 -2.00 -18.58 -6.53
CA GLN A 286 -2.48 -19.30 -5.37
C GLN A 286 -3.10 -18.26 -4.44
N GLU A 287 -4.37 -18.43 -4.08
CA GLU A 287 -5.02 -17.58 -3.08
C GLU A 287 -4.27 -17.72 -1.76
N THR A 288 -3.37 -16.78 -1.51
CA THR A 288 -2.74 -16.62 -0.20
C THR A 288 -3.79 -15.99 0.71
N ARG A 289 -4.16 -16.67 1.78
CA ARG A 289 -5.07 -16.10 2.80
C ARG A 289 -4.29 -15.75 4.04
N LEU A 290 -4.38 -14.48 4.41
CA LEU A 290 -3.95 -14.02 5.73
C LEU A 290 -4.85 -14.65 6.82
N PRO A 291 -4.33 -14.95 8.00
CA PRO A 291 -5.14 -15.45 9.11
C PRO A 291 -6.19 -14.41 9.52
N GLU A 292 -7.30 -14.89 10.06
CA GLU A 292 -8.39 -14.03 10.51
C GLU A 292 -7.90 -13.02 11.56
N PRO A 293 -8.15 -11.71 11.38
CA PRO A 293 -7.73 -10.68 12.33
C PRO A 293 -8.30 -10.86 13.74
N THR A 294 -9.47 -11.51 13.85
CA THR A 294 -10.14 -11.80 15.13
C THR A 294 -9.31 -12.66 16.06
N LEU A 295 -8.41 -13.51 15.52
CA LEU A 295 -7.48 -14.33 16.31
C LEU A 295 -6.53 -13.50 17.18
N LEU A 296 -6.19 -12.28 16.75
CA LEU A 296 -5.36 -11.36 17.55
C LEU A 296 -6.09 -10.82 18.78
N LEU A 297 -7.42 -10.77 18.73
CA LEU A 297 -8.21 -10.15 19.80
C LEU A 297 -8.41 -11.08 21.00
N ARG A 298 -8.09 -12.37 20.85
CA ARG A 298 -8.21 -13.38 21.90
C ARG A 298 -6.82 -13.87 22.28
N LYS A 299 -6.48 -13.67 23.56
CA LYS A 299 -5.15 -14.05 24.07
C LYS A 299 -4.79 -15.51 23.78
N GLU A 300 -5.75 -16.40 23.89
CA GLU A 300 -5.61 -17.83 23.68
C GLU A 300 -5.32 -18.17 22.20
N GLU A 301 -5.82 -17.36 21.25
CA GLU A 301 -5.76 -17.61 19.81
C GLU A 301 -4.61 -16.84 19.10
N VAL A 302 -3.87 -16.01 19.84
CA VAL A 302 -2.71 -15.29 19.26
C VAL A 302 -1.64 -16.25 18.73
N VAL A 303 -1.53 -17.45 19.32
CA VAL A 303 -0.60 -18.49 18.86
C VAL A 303 -1.02 -19.00 17.49
N ASP A 304 -2.34 -19.20 17.27
CA ASP A 304 -2.90 -19.65 15.99
C ASP A 304 -2.71 -18.57 14.93
N TRP A 305 -2.93 -17.29 15.28
CA TRP A 305 -2.64 -16.18 14.39
C TRP A 305 -1.14 -16.16 13.99
N ARG A 306 -0.23 -16.32 14.97
CA ARG A 306 1.21 -16.36 14.67
C ARG A 306 1.57 -17.50 13.75
N SER A 307 1.01 -18.69 13.98
CA SER A 307 1.22 -19.86 13.12
C SER A 307 0.73 -19.58 11.70
N GLY A 308 -0.49 -19.07 11.55
CA GLY A 308 -1.07 -18.70 10.25
C GLY A 308 -0.25 -17.65 9.50
N MET A 309 0.25 -16.63 10.22
CA MET A 309 1.16 -15.63 9.63
C MET A 309 2.51 -16.21 9.21
N GLU A 310 3.07 -17.14 10.00
CA GLU A 310 4.30 -17.84 9.61
C GLU A 310 4.10 -18.64 8.31
N ASP A 311 3.00 -19.37 8.20
CA ASP A 311 2.65 -20.13 7.00
C ASP A 311 2.45 -19.19 5.79
N TYR A 312 1.74 -18.08 5.99
CA TYR A 312 1.57 -17.04 4.97
C TYR A 312 2.92 -16.50 4.49
N PHE A 313 3.79 -16.05 5.40
CA PHE A 313 5.11 -15.52 5.04
C PHE A 313 6.02 -16.58 4.39
N ASN A 314 5.93 -17.84 4.80
CA ASN A 314 6.66 -18.92 4.17
C ASN A 314 6.21 -19.14 2.72
N LEU A 315 4.90 -19.09 2.46
CA LEU A 315 4.34 -19.20 1.12
C LEU A 315 4.75 -17.98 0.26
N VAL A 316 4.64 -16.76 0.80
CA VAL A 316 5.10 -15.53 0.14
C VAL A 316 6.57 -15.63 -0.28
N LYS A 317 7.43 -16.13 0.60
CA LYS A 317 8.86 -16.34 0.30
C LYS A 317 9.09 -17.40 -0.77
N GLN A 318 8.32 -18.50 -0.74
CA GLN A 318 8.43 -19.59 -1.73
C GLN A 318 7.97 -19.17 -3.12
N THR A 319 6.91 -18.38 -3.19
CA THR A 319 6.33 -17.88 -4.46
C THR A 319 7.09 -16.69 -5.03
N GLY A 320 7.89 -15.99 -4.20
CA GLY A 320 8.54 -14.74 -4.59
C GLY A 320 7.52 -13.65 -4.91
N MET A 321 6.48 -13.52 -4.08
CA MET A 321 5.43 -12.50 -4.25
C MET A 321 6.03 -11.11 -4.45
N ASP A 322 5.37 -10.28 -5.26
CA ASP A 322 5.77 -8.88 -5.41
C ASP A 322 5.78 -8.16 -4.06
N PRO A 323 6.88 -7.48 -3.67
CA PRO A 323 6.97 -6.78 -2.39
C PRO A 323 5.88 -5.72 -2.20
N SER A 324 5.48 -5.02 -3.28
CA SER A 324 4.41 -4.02 -3.22
C SER A 324 3.06 -4.69 -2.95
N ARG A 325 2.80 -5.83 -3.59
CA ARG A 325 1.61 -6.63 -3.30
C ARG A 325 1.60 -7.12 -1.86
N LEU A 326 2.73 -7.64 -1.36
CA LEU A 326 2.87 -8.05 0.03
C LEU A 326 2.54 -6.90 0.99
N CYS A 327 3.14 -5.72 0.78
CA CYS A 327 2.87 -4.54 1.61
C CYS A 327 1.36 -4.23 1.68
N MET A 328 0.68 -4.30 0.55
CA MET A 328 -0.74 -3.98 0.52
C MET A 328 -1.62 -5.04 1.20
N GLU A 329 -1.33 -6.33 1.00
CA GLU A 329 -2.04 -7.39 1.73
C GLU A 329 -1.88 -7.20 3.25
N LEU A 330 -0.67 -6.82 3.70
CA LEU A 330 -0.41 -6.52 5.11
C LEU A 330 -1.13 -5.26 5.60
N ILE A 331 -1.26 -4.22 4.77
CA ILE A 331 -2.00 -3.01 5.08
C ILE A 331 -3.49 -3.31 5.26
N VAL A 332 -4.10 -4.03 4.33
CA VAL A 332 -5.50 -4.43 4.42
C VAL A 332 -5.75 -5.21 5.71
N HIS A 333 -4.88 -6.17 6.03
CA HIS A 333 -4.98 -6.94 7.27
C HIS A 333 -4.84 -6.05 8.52
N TRP A 334 -3.91 -5.11 8.53
CA TRP A 334 -3.74 -4.13 9.60
C TRP A 334 -4.99 -3.28 9.81
N HIS A 335 -5.57 -2.77 8.72
CA HIS A 335 -6.81 -1.98 8.77
C HIS A 335 -7.99 -2.77 9.34
N HIS A 336 -8.13 -4.04 8.96
CA HIS A 336 -9.16 -4.89 9.54
C HIS A 336 -9.01 -5.04 11.06
N VAL A 337 -7.77 -5.17 11.56
CA VAL A 337 -7.53 -5.19 13.01
C VAL A 337 -7.92 -3.86 13.65
N GLN A 338 -7.56 -2.72 13.04
CA GLN A 338 -7.93 -1.40 13.56
C GLN A 338 -9.44 -1.17 13.54
N GLU A 339 -10.15 -1.57 12.48
CA GLU A 339 -11.61 -1.49 12.38
C GLU A 339 -12.29 -2.31 13.49
N LEU A 340 -11.82 -3.53 13.72
CA LEU A 340 -12.32 -4.37 14.81
C LEU A 340 -12.11 -3.73 16.18
N LEU A 341 -10.92 -3.16 16.44
CA LEU A 341 -10.63 -2.43 17.68
C LEU A 341 -11.52 -1.20 17.84
N GLY A 342 -11.76 -0.44 16.77
CA GLY A 342 -12.68 0.69 16.72
C GLY A 342 -14.10 0.27 17.07
N SER A 343 -14.60 -0.83 16.50
CA SER A 343 -15.91 -1.40 16.81
C SER A 343 -16.03 -1.84 18.27
N LEU A 344 -14.91 -2.17 18.91
CA LEU A 344 -14.83 -2.48 20.34
C LEU A 344 -14.69 -1.23 21.22
N GLN A 345 -14.65 -0.02 20.64
CA GLN A 345 -14.39 1.26 21.31
C GLN A 345 -13.01 1.30 22.00
N MET A 346 -12.03 0.68 21.39
CA MET A 346 -10.64 0.59 21.89
C MET A 346 -9.66 1.20 20.87
N THR A 347 -9.95 2.41 20.43
CA THR A 347 -8.99 3.15 19.60
C THR A 347 -7.84 3.64 20.49
N ARG A 348 -6.61 3.25 20.16
CA ARG A 348 -5.42 4.01 20.52
C ARG A 348 -5.06 4.90 19.34
N ASP A 349 -4.64 6.12 19.63
CA ASP A 349 -3.82 6.86 18.67
C ASP A 349 -2.54 6.04 18.45
N THR A 350 -2.58 5.17 17.44
CA THR A 350 -1.36 4.53 16.98
C THR A 350 -0.65 5.57 16.13
N GLU A 351 0.63 5.82 16.42
CA GLU A 351 1.48 6.75 15.65
C GLU A 351 1.49 6.41 14.16
N VAL A 352 1.01 5.22 13.79
CA VAL A 352 0.96 4.72 12.41
C VAL A 352 -0.49 4.74 11.91
N GLN A 353 -0.92 5.84 11.32
CA GLN A 353 -2.17 5.94 10.56
C GLN A 353 -1.98 5.36 9.14
N GLY A 354 -3.06 4.95 8.46
CA GLY A 354 -3.02 4.14 7.23
C GLY A 354 -2.08 4.59 6.11
N ALA A 355 -2.06 5.88 5.72
CA ALA A 355 -1.11 6.41 4.73
C ALA A 355 0.34 6.34 5.24
N SER A 356 0.56 6.61 6.54
CA SER A 356 1.85 6.46 7.21
C SER A 356 2.33 4.99 7.24
N LEU A 357 1.44 4.01 7.34
CA LEU A 357 1.80 2.59 7.33
C LEU A 357 2.34 2.15 5.96
N PHE A 358 1.73 2.56 4.87
CA PHE A 358 2.22 2.25 3.52
C PHE A 358 3.63 2.80 3.28
N GLU A 359 3.84 4.07 3.60
CA GLU A 359 5.16 4.69 3.51
C GLU A 359 6.17 4.00 4.44
N HIS A 360 5.71 3.53 5.59
CA HIS A 360 6.56 2.79 6.52
C HIS A 360 6.95 1.42 5.95
N LEU A 361 6.01 0.65 5.43
CA LEU A 361 6.27 -0.67 4.85
C LEU A 361 7.12 -0.60 3.57
N LYS A 362 6.94 0.42 2.74
CA LYS A 362 7.78 0.67 1.55
C LYS A 362 9.26 0.91 1.88
N LYS A 363 9.58 1.35 3.10
CA LYS A 363 10.98 1.58 3.49
C LYS A 363 11.77 0.29 3.65
N PHE A 364 11.10 -0.85 3.82
CA PHE A 364 11.76 -2.15 3.95
C PHE A 364 12.22 -2.67 2.58
N ASP A 365 13.49 -2.94 2.47
CA ASP A 365 14.12 -3.62 1.32
C ASP A 365 14.57 -5.05 1.66
N ASP A 366 14.15 -5.55 2.83
CA ASP A 366 14.43 -6.92 3.29
C ASP A 366 13.20 -7.58 3.90
N PHE A 367 12.85 -8.73 3.34
CA PHE A 367 11.69 -9.53 3.74
C PHE A 367 11.70 -9.93 5.22
N SER A 368 12.87 -10.28 5.76
CA SER A 368 12.95 -10.79 7.14
C SER A 368 12.75 -9.70 8.17
N HIS A 369 13.25 -8.48 7.89
CA HIS A 369 13.04 -7.33 8.74
C HIS A 369 11.57 -6.89 8.68
N LEU A 370 10.97 -6.80 7.49
CA LEU A 370 9.54 -6.51 7.34
C LEU A 370 8.67 -7.53 8.09
N LYS A 371 8.93 -8.83 7.87
CA LYS A 371 8.22 -9.92 8.55
C LYS A 371 8.31 -9.77 10.07
N ARG A 372 9.53 -9.60 10.61
CA ARG A 372 9.77 -9.52 12.05
C ARG A 372 9.09 -8.30 12.66
N TRP A 373 9.22 -7.14 12.02
CA TRP A 373 8.54 -5.93 12.43
C TRP A 373 7.02 -6.13 12.49
N TYR A 374 6.41 -6.62 11.41
CA TYR A 374 4.97 -6.84 11.33
C TYR A 374 4.46 -7.82 12.40
N MET A 375 5.18 -8.93 12.59
CA MET A 375 4.87 -9.96 13.59
C MET A 375 5.03 -9.47 15.04
N THR A 376 5.76 -8.38 15.24
CA THR A 376 5.96 -7.75 16.56
C THR A 376 4.93 -6.65 16.79
N GLU A 377 4.76 -5.75 15.84
CA GLU A 377 3.94 -4.53 16.03
C GLU A 377 2.44 -4.83 16.05
N LEU A 378 1.94 -5.64 15.12
CA LEU A 378 0.49 -5.87 15.03
C LEU A 378 -0.12 -6.50 16.30
N PRO A 379 0.49 -7.51 16.95
CA PRO A 379 -0.03 -8.02 18.22
C PRO A 379 -0.01 -7.01 19.36
N GLN A 380 0.90 -6.02 19.35
CA GLN A 380 0.96 -5.00 20.40
C GLN A 380 -0.26 -4.08 20.38
N ILE A 381 -0.85 -3.84 19.20
CA ILE A 381 -2.08 -3.07 19.07
C ILE A 381 -3.24 -3.76 19.79
N ALA A 382 -3.31 -5.09 19.75
CA ALA A 382 -4.33 -5.89 20.43
C ALA A 382 -3.99 -6.20 21.89
N ALA A 383 -2.74 -6.01 22.32
CA ALA A 383 -2.29 -6.37 23.66
C ALA A 383 -3.12 -5.77 24.83
N PRO A 384 -3.66 -4.54 24.74
CA PRO A 384 -4.52 -4.01 25.81
C PRO A 384 -5.75 -4.89 26.09
N LEU A 385 -6.30 -5.56 25.09
CA LEU A 385 -7.41 -6.50 25.26
C LEU A 385 -7.03 -7.72 26.10
N HIS A 386 -5.79 -8.18 25.98
CA HIS A 386 -5.30 -9.35 26.70
C HIS A 386 -5.09 -9.09 28.20
N GLY A 387 -4.91 -7.83 28.59
CA GLY A 387 -4.79 -7.42 29.99
C GLY A 387 -6.12 -7.29 30.73
N MET A 388 -7.25 -7.37 30.00
CA MET A 388 -8.56 -7.27 30.64
C MET A 388 -8.85 -8.49 31.51
N VAL A 389 -9.37 -8.24 32.70
CA VAL A 389 -9.70 -9.28 33.69
C VAL A 389 -11.16 -9.12 34.18
N GLY A 390 -11.72 -10.17 34.76
CA GLY A 390 -13.02 -10.12 35.42
C GLY A 390 -14.19 -9.84 34.47
N HIS A 391 -15.05 -8.92 34.84
CA HIS A 391 -16.29 -8.61 34.13
C HIS A 391 -16.04 -7.96 32.76
N SER A 392 -15.08 -7.05 32.67
CA SER A 392 -14.72 -6.40 31.39
C SER A 392 -14.26 -7.40 30.33
N ARG A 393 -13.53 -8.45 30.73
CA ARG A 393 -13.16 -9.55 29.82
C ARG A 393 -14.37 -10.33 29.30
N LYS A 394 -15.37 -10.56 30.17
CA LYS A 394 -16.61 -11.24 29.74
C LYS A 394 -17.41 -10.40 28.76
N ILE A 395 -17.54 -9.11 29.02
CA ILE A 395 -18.22 -8.18 28.10
C ILE A 395 -17.48 -8.09 26.77
N MET A 396 -16.14 -8.09 26.77
CA MET A 396 -15.34 -8.12 25.56
C MET A 396 -15.62 -9.40 24.73
N LYS A 397 -15.64 -10.59 25.36
CA LYS A 397 -15.99 -11.83 24.66
C LYS A 397 -17.38 -11.77 24.01
N ILE A 398 -18.34 -11.12 24.67
CA ILE A 398 -19.68 -10.90 24.12
C ILE A 398 -19.64 -9.96 22.92
N LYS A 399 -18.92 -8.84 23.01
CA LYS A 399 -18.76 -7.93 21.88
C LYS A 399 -18.12 -8.61 20.67
N LEU A 400 -17.06 -9.40 20.87
CA LEU A 400 -16.42 -10.18 19.82
C LEU A 400 -17.39 -11.19 19.19
N HIS A 401 -18.13 -11.94 20.01
CA HIS A 401 -19.13 -12.89 19.52
C HIS A 401 -20.21 -12.20 18.67
N VAL A 402 -20.64 -11.01 19.07
CA VAL A 402 -21.59 -10.21 18.28
C VAL A 402 -20.99 -9.79 16.96
N LEU A 403 -19.73 -9.33 16.91
CA LEU A 403 -19.05 -8.94 15.68
C LEU A 403 -18.85 -10.10 14.70
N GLU A 404 -18.66 -11.31 15.21
CA GLU A 404 -18.48 -12.52 14.39
C GLU A 404 -19.81 -13.13 13.87
N HIS A 405 -20.92 -12.93 14.61
CA HIS A 405 -22.19 -13.60 14.34
C HIS A 405 -23.38 -12.65 14.23
N TYR A 406 -23.14 -11.35 13.96
CA TYR A 406 -24.18 -10.31 13.94
C TYR A 406 -25.34 -10.63 12.98
N ASP A 407 -25.09 -11.39 11.92
CA ASP A 407 -26.07 -11.84 10.93
C ASP A 407 -27.02 -12.91 11.45
N GLN A 408 -26.67 -13.56 12.57
CA GLN A 408 -27.45 -14.64 13.17
C GLN A 408 -28.38 -14.12 14.26
N HIS A 409 -29.30 -14.99 14.68
CA HIS A 409 -30.17 -14.70 15.82
C HIS A 409 -29.41 -14.86 17.14
N ILE A 410 -28.97 -13.74 17.73
CA ILE A 410 -28.25 -13.74 19.00
C ILE A 410 -29.17 -13.19 20.11
N THR A 411 -29.31 -13.93 21.19
CA THR A 411 -30.03 -13.49 22.38
C THR A 411 -29.09 -13.35 23.59
N LEU A 412 -29.42 -12.40 24.47
CA LEU A 412 -28.66 -12.24 25.70
C LEU A 412 -28.74 -13.48 26.61
N GLY A 413 -29.85 -14.23 26.51
CA GLY A 413 -30.04 -15.48 27.26
C GLY A 413 -29.07 -16.58 26.83
N GLU A 414 -28.82 -16.72 25.52
CA GLU A 414 -27.84 -17.66 24.97
C GLU A 414 -26.39 -17.24 25.38
N LEU A 415 -26.08 -15.95 25.29
CA LEU A 415 -24.79 -15.44 25.71
C LEU A 415 -24.56 -15.60 27.23
N ALA A 416 -25.60 -15.45 28.03
CA ALA A 416 -25.54 -15.67 29.47
C ALA A 416 -25.19 -17.14 29.80
N LYS A 417 -25.81 -18.09 29.07
CA LYS A 417 -25.49 -19.51 29.20
C LYS A 417 -24.05 -19.80 28.81
N LEU A 418 -23.60 -19.23 27.67
CA LEU A 418 -22.21 -19.36 27.17
C LEU A 418 -21.19 -18.82 28.18
N MET A 419 -21.52 -17.73 28.87
CA MET A 419 -20.64 -17.09 29.86
C MET A 419 -20.81 -17.64 31.29
N HIS A 420 -21.67 -18.67 31.48
CA HIS A 420 -22.02 -19.20 32.79
C HIS A 420 -22.53 -18.13 33.76
N MET A 421 -23.44 -17.27 33.29
CA MET A 421 -23.96 -16.12 34.03
C MET A 421 -25.50 -16.13 34.05
N ASN A 422 -26.07 -15.44 35.05
CA ASN A 422 -27.51 -15.16 35.04
C ASN A 422 -27.80 -14.07 33.98
N SER A 423 -28.89 -14.25 33.20
CA SER A 423 -29.26 -13.35 32.11
C SER A 423 -29.59 -11.93 32.58
N THR A 424 -30.26 -11.78 33.72
CA THR A 424 -30.57 -10.47 34.32
C THR A 424 -29.31 -9.75 34.72
N TYR A 425 -28.42 -10.46 35.42
CA TYR A 425 -27.13 -9.89 35.83
C TYR A 425 -26.26 -9.50 34.62
N LEU A 426 -26.25 -10.33 33.58
CA LEU A 426 -25.52 -10.01 32.35
C LEU A 426 -26.08 -8.76 31.66
N CYS A 427 -27.42 -8.60 31.64
CA CYS A 427 -28.08 -7.42 31.09
C CYS A 427 -27.63 -6.13 31.78
N GLU A 428 -27.64 -6.12 33.11
CA GLU A 428 -27.20 -4.98 33.91
C GLU A 428 -25.70 -4.72 33.75
N LEU A 429 -24.90 -5.77 33.78
CA LEU A 429 -23.46 -5.70 33.60
C LEU A 429 -23.10 -5.13 32.23
N PHE A 430 -23.74 -5.63 31.16
CA PHE A 430 -23.50 -5.17 29.80
C PHE A 430 -23.82 -3.68 29.67
N LYS A 431 -24.97 -3.24 30.17
CA LYS A 431 -25.38 -1.83 30.14
C LYS A 431 -24.45 -0.94 30.96
N ARG A 432 -23.99 -1.41 32.10
CA ARG A 432 -23.04 -0.66 32.97
C ARG A 432 -21.68 -0.47 32.31
N GLU A 433 -21.15 -1.53 31.66
CA GLU A 433 -19.81 -1.51 31.05
C GLU A 433 -19.79 -0.84 29.67
N THR A 434 -20.91 -0.84 28.93
CA THR A 434 -21.00 -0.32 27.56
C THR A 434 -21.78 1.00 27.46
N GLY A 435 -22.51 1.37 28.49
CA GLY A 435 -23.42 2.53 28.48
C GLY A 435 -24.76 2.27 27.78
N ILE A 436 -24.89 1.22 26.97
CA ILE A 436 -26.09 0.91 26.17
C ILE A 436 -26.57 -0.52 26.39
N GLY A 437 -27.86 -0.78 26.07
CA GLY A 437 -28.40 -2.12 26.15
C GLY A 437 -27.84 -3.06 25.07
N PHE A 438 -27.84 -4.38 25.35
CA PHE A 438 -27.34 -5.39 24.41
C PHE A 438 -28.05 -5.34 23.03
N VAL A 439 -29.37 -5.18 23.02
CA VAL A 439 -30.13 -5.10 21.75
C VAL A 439 -29.76 -3.86 20.95
N ASP A 440 -29.54 -2.73 21.63
CA ASP A 440 -29.11 -1.50 20.97
C ASP A 440 -27.70 -1.66 20.41
N TYR A 441 -26.78 -2.29 21.16
CA TYR A 441 -25.42 -2.59 20.69
C TYR A 441 -25.45 -3.51 19.44
N LEU A 442 -26.19 -4.62 19.49
CA LEU A 442 -26.32 -5.53 18.34
C LEU A 442 -26.88 -4.79 17.12
N ASN A 443 -27.90 -3.95 17.34
CA ASN A 443 -28.48 -3.15 16.26
C ASN A 443 -27.47 -2.15 15.69
N THR A 444 -26.66 -1.49 16.52
CA THR A 444 -25.61 -0.60 16.05
C THR A 444 -24.61 -1.33 15.15
N VAL A 445 -24.11 -2.48 15.61
CA VAL A 445 -23.18 -3.32 14.81
C VAL A 445 -23.80 -3.71 13.47
N ARG A 446 -25.05 -4.18 13.46
CA ARG A 446 -25.75 -4.56 12.22
C ARG A 446 -25.94 -3.39 11.26
N ILE A 447 -26.28 -2.22 11.78
CA ILE A 447 -26.46 -1.02 10.96
C ILE A 447 -25.13 -0.52 10.41
N ASP A 448 -24.05 -0.60 11.18
CA ASP A 448 -22.72 -0.22 10.69
C ASP A 448 -22.25 -1.18 9.57
N LYS A 449 -22.42 -2.49 9.74
CA LYS A 449 -22.15 -3.45 8.65
C LYS A 449 -23.06 -3.23 7.43
N ALA A 450 -24.33 -2.85 7.65
CA ALA A 450 -25.21 -2.50 6.55
C ALA A 450 -24.75 -1.25 5.77
N LYS A 451 -24.17 -0.24 6.44
CA LYS A 451 -23.60 0.93 5.76
C LYS A 451 -22.51 0.50 4.78
N HIS A 452 -21.57 -0.36 5.19
CA HIS A 452 -20.53 -0.88 4.31
C HIS A 452 -21.16 -1.60 3.10
N LEU A 453 -22.08 -2.54 3.31
CA LEU A 453 -22.75 -3.24 2.20
C LEU A 453 -23.50 -2.30 1.25
N LEU A 454 -24.12 -1.25 1.79
CA LEU A 454 -24.85 -0.25 1.00
C LEU A 454 -23.91 0.65 0.19
N LEU A 455 -22.68 0.86 0.64
CA LEU A 455 -21.65 1.62 -0.06
C LEU A 455 -20.89 0.77 -1.09
N GLU A 456 -20.74 -0.51 -0.84
CA GLU A 456 -19.91 -1.42 -1.63
C GLU A 456 -20.70 -2.14 -2.75
N SER A 457 -22.03 -2.20 -2.63
CA SER A 457 -22.87 -2.97 -3.56
C SER A 457 -24.17 -2.26 -3.93
N ASP A 458 -24.71 -2.63 -5.10
CA ASP A 458 -26.06 -2.24 -5.53
C ASP A 458 -27.15 -3.20 -5.01
N ALA A 459 -26.85 -3.97 -3.97
CA ALA A 459 -27.79 -4.92 -3.37
C ALA A 459 -29.09 -4.24 -2.92
N THR A 460 -30.25 -4.90 -3.07
CA THR A 460 -31.53 -4.33 -2.63
C THR A 460 -31.57 -4.15 -1.12
N VAL A 461 -32.44 -3.27 -0.63
CA VAL A 461 -32.62 -3.04 0.81
C VAL A 461 -33.01 -4.33 1.54
N GLU A 462 -33.80 -5.17 0.90
CA GLU A 462 -34.22 -6.48 1.40
C GLU A 462 -33.02 -7.42 1.53
N SER A 463 -32.17 -7.44 0.52
CA SER A 463 -30.96 -8.27 0.51
C SER A 463 -29.99 -7.85 1.63
N VAL A 464 -29.71 -6.54 1.75
CA VAL A 464 -28.83 -6.01 2.80
C VAL A 464 -29.43 -6.30 4.19
N ALA A 465 -30.74 -6.06 4.39
CA ALA A 465 -31.39 -6.35 5.66
C ALA A 465 -31.23 -7.82 6.07
N SER A 466 -31.42 -8.75 5.12
CA SER A 466 -31.24 -10.19 5.35
C SER A 466 -29.78 -10.53 5.67
N GLN A 467 -28.81 -9.99 4.94
CA GLN A 467 -27.38 -10.24 5.16
C GLN A 467 -26.88 -9.75 6.52
N VAL A 468 -27.48 -8.70 7.08
CA VAL A 468 -27.11 -8.20 8.42
C VAL A 468 -28.03 -8.73 9.53
N GLY A 469 -28.82 -9.77 9.26
CA GLY A 469 -29.58 -10.51 10.27
C GLY A 469 -30.94 -9.92 10.66
N TYR A 470 -31.58 -9.12 9.79
CA TYR A 470 -32.97 -8.67 9.98
C TYR A 470 -33.92 -9.50 9.16
N ALA A 471 -34.95 -10.07 9.83
CA ALA A 471 -36.01 -10.81 9.17
C ALA A 471 -36.97 -9.91 8.37
N SER A 472 -36.97 -8.58 8.61
CA SER A 472 -37.88 -7.62 7.97
C SER A 472 -37.14 -6.37 7.51
N ALA A 473 -37.17 -6.11 6.21
CA ALA A 473 -36.62 -4.89 5.61
C ALA A 473 -37.31 -3.62 6.16
N SER A 474 -38.59 -3.68 6.49
CA SER A 474 -39.32 -2.54 7.09
C SER A 474 -38.82 -2.23 8.51
N HIS A 475 -38.51 -3.25 9.31
CA HIS A 475 -37.90 -3.07 10.63
C HIS A 475 -36.48 -2.49 10.50
N PHE A 476 -35.67 -3.07 9.63
CA PHE A 476 -34.33 -2.58 9.30
C PHE A 476 -34.37 -1.10 8.88
N SER A 477 -35.21 -0.71 7.91
CA SER A 477 -35.27 0.66 7.38
C SER A 477 -35.65 1.68 8.45
N ARG A 478 -36.59 1.34 9.35
CA ARG A 478 -36.96 2.21 10.48
C ARG A 478 -35.80 2.41 11.45
N LEU A 479 -35.10 1.33 11.75
CA LEU A 479 -33.96 1.36 12.66
C LEU A 479 -32.76 2.09 12.05
N PHE A 480 -32.49 1.86 10.77
CA PHE A 480 -31.46 2.56 10.02
C PHE A 480 -31.69 4.07 10.06
N LYS A 481 -32.93 4.53 9.77
CA LYS A 481 -33.30 5.96 9.86
C LYS A 481 -33.16 6.51 11.29
N LYS A 482 -33.55 5.72 12.30
CA LYS A 482 -33.42 6.12 13.71
C LYS A 482 -31.98 6.34 14.13
N LEU A 483 -31.06 5.47 13.72
CA LEU A 483 -29.65 5.51 14.13
C LEU A 483 -28.79 6.46 13.27
N ASN A 484 -29.17 6.68 12.01
CA ASN A 484 -28.37 7.51 11.10
C ASN A 484 -29.02 8.83 10.71
N SER A 485 -30.24 9.12 11.19
CA SER A 485 -31.03 10.30 10.78
C SER A 485 -31.38 10.39 9.28
N LEU A 486 -30.95 9.44 8.47
CA LEU A 486 -31.16 9.33 7.04
C LEU A 486 -31.88 8.00 6.72
N THR A 487 -32.71 8.01 5.70
CA THR A 487 -33.23 6.76 5.11
C THR A 487 -32.13 6.03 4.35
N VAL A 488 -32.30 4.74 4.10
CA VAL A 488 -31.35 3.94 3.28
C VAL A 488 -31.15 4.56 1.90
N THR A 489 -32.24 5.07 1.28
CA THR A 489 -32.20 5.70 -0.02
C THR A 489 -31.43 7.02 0.00
N GLU A 490 -31.66 7.86 1.02
CA GLU A 490 -30.92 9.11 1.21
C GLU A 490 -29.44 8.82 1.51
N PHE A 491 -29.14 7.80 2.30
CA PHE A 491 -27.76 7.39 2.59
C PHE A 491 -27.03 6.96 1.32
N ARG A 492 -27.66 6.16 0.46
CA ARG A 492 -27.11 5.83 -0.85
C ARG A 492 -26.96 7.03 -1.79
N ALA A 493 -27.97 7.94 -1.78
CA ALA A 493 -27.90 9.14 -2.61
C ALA A 493 -26.76 10.09 -2.15
N ASN A 494 -26.47 10.14 -0.86
CA ASN A 494 -25.35 10.91 -0.31
C ASN A 494 -23.98 10.28 -0.67
N ARG A 495 -23.89 8.98 -0.98
CA ARG A 495 -22.70 8.38 -1.64
C ARG A 495 -22.31 9.15 -2.91
N LEU A 496 -23.31 9.71 -3.61
CA LEU A 496 -23.15 10.47 -4.85
C LEU A 496 -22.86 11.97 -4.62
N ARG A 497 -22.94 12.46 -3.36
CA ARG A 497 -22.84 13.90 -3.06
C ARG A 497 -21.60 14.34 -2.29
N GLY A 498 -20.75 13.42 -1.83
CA GLY A 498 -19.62 13.78 -0.95
C GLY A 498 -20.05 14.31 0.44
N PRO A 499 -19.16 14.39 1.44
CA PRO A 499 -19.50 14.91 2.75
C PRO A 499 -19.81 16.41 2.68
N ASN A 500 -21.05 16.79 2.93
CA ASN A 500 -21.46 18.19 3.11
C ASN A 500 -20.88 18.72 4.44
N ILE A 501 -19.69 19.30 4.40
CA ILE A 501 -19.07 20.03 5.51
C ILE A 501 -19.74 21.42 5.61
N GLY A 502 -21.00 21.48 6.03
CA GLY A 502 -21.70 22.76 6.03
C GLY A 502 -22.75 23.01 7.13
N GLU A 503 -23.20 22.01 7.88
CA GLU A 503 -24.34 22.20 8.77
C GLU A 503 -24.13 21.90 10.27
N GLU A 504 -22.95 21.50 10.73
CA GLU A 504 -22.73 21.29 12.19
C GLU A 504 -22.37 22.55 12.97
N ASN A 505 -22.07 23.69 12.32
CA ASN A 505 -21.70 24.93 13.02
C ASN A 505 -22.89 25.85 13.38
N GLN A 506 -24.15 25.47 13.10
CA GLN A 506 -25.31 26.29 13.51
C GLN A 506 -26.08 25.79 14.74
N LYS A 507 -25.77 24.59 15.28
CA LYS A 507 -26.44 24.09 16.48
C LYS A 507 -25.71 24.33 17.81
N SER A 508 -24.44 24.70 17.77
CA SER A 508 -23.69 25.08 18.98
C SER A 508 -23.92 26.51 19.46
N ASN A 509 -24.48 27.40 18.63
CA ASN A 509 -24.74 28.81 18.99
C ASN A 509 -26.13 29.08 19.56
N ILE A 510 -27.00 28.08 19.75
CA ILE A 510 -28.35 28.28 20.34
C ILE A 510 -28.43 27.88 21.83
N LEU A 511 -27.39 27.23 22.37
CA LEU A 511 -27.36 26.79 23.77
C LEU A 511 -26.58 27.73 24.72
N GLU A 512 -25.91 28.77 24.22
CA GLU A 512 -25.21 29.75 25.04
C GLU A 512 -26.01 31.07 25.32
N SER A 513 -27.22 31.22 24.74
CA SER A 513 -28.01 32.45 24.92
C SER A 513 -29.21 32.33 25.89
N SER A 514 -29.28 31.28 26.73
CA SER A 514 -30.39 31.11 27.69
C SER A 514 -29.97 30.91 29.15
N SER A 515 -28.78 31.38 29.53
CA SER A 515 -28.34 31.37 30.94
C SER A 515 -28.08 32.76 31.56
N ASP A 516 -28.67 33.81 30.99
CA ASP A 516 -28.75 35.12 31.64
C ASP A 516 -30.17 35.69 31.54
N MET A 517 -31.04 35.23 32.44
CA MET A 517 -32.17 35.92 33.03
C MET A 517 -32.68 35.17 34.25
#